data_11a7ba8877aca02130c63f71e330c4ed
#
_entry.id   11a7ba8877aca02130c63f71e330c4ed
#
_cell.length_a   1.000
_cell.length_b   1.000
_cell.length_c   1.000
_cell.angle_alpha   90.00
_cell.angle_beta   90.00
_cell.angle_gamma   90.00
#
_symmetry.space_group_name_H-M   'P 1'
#
loop_
_entity.id
_entity.type
_entity.pdbx_description
1 polymer ?
#
loop_
_entity_poly.entity_id
_entity_poly.type
_entity_poly.pdbx_seq_one_letter_code
_entity_poly.pdbx_strand_id
1 'polypeptide(L)'
;METLKTAGERIKYLRLERGLTQEQLAKELNFGSRSMVSDYESGRREIPYKTVGDYASFFRVTAQWIMQGDREIVEPKTMDDELLEAFHRIRNPKLRRAAIEQTKALASL
;
A
#
# COMPACT_ATOMS: atom_id res chain seq x y z
N MET A 1 4.71 -17.69 10.20
CA MET A 1 4.30 -16.43 9.60
C MET A 1 2.80 -16.28 9.78
N GLU A 2 2.37 -15.26 10.52
CA GLU A 2 0.95 -15.06 10.70
C GLU A 2 0.32 -14.63 9.38
N THR A 3 -0.69 -15.36 8.98
CA THR A 3 -1.46 -15.03 7.80
C THR A 3 -2.46 -13.96 8.17
N LEU A 4 -2.38 -12.79 7.56
CA LEU A 4 -3.36 -11.73 7.75
C LEU A 4 -4.68 -12.13 7.10
N LYS A 5 -5.67 -12.50 7.91
CA LYS A 5 -6.91 -13.12 7.43
C LYS A 5 -8.00 -12.12 7.07
N THR A 6 -7.99 -10.95 7.68
CA THR A 6 -9.05 -9.96 7.49
C THR A 6 -8.50 -8.66 6.93
N ALA A 7 -9.37 -7.87 6.30
CA ALA A 7 -9.01 -6.53 5.84
C ALA A 7 -8.53 -5.66 7.00
N GLY A 8 -9.19 -5.77 8.16
CA GLY A 8 -8.79 -5.03 9.37
C GLY A 8 -7.38 -5.36 9.83
N GLU A 9 -7.02 -6.63 9.82
CA GLU A 9 -5.66 -7.07 10.16
C GLU A 9 -4.64 -6.54 9.17
N ARG A 10 -4.97 -6.53 7.88
CA ARG A 10 -4.08 -6.04 6.84
C ARG A 10 -3.82 -4.55 6.96
N ILE A 11 -4.85 -3.74 7.19
CA ILE A 11 -4.66 -2.29 7.36
C ILE A 11 -3.90 -1.97 8.65
N LYS A 12 -4.12 -2.73 9.70
CA LYS A 12 -3.36 -2.60 10.95
C LYS A 12 -1.87 -2.90 10.72
N TYR A 13 -1.58 -3.97 9.98
CA TYR A 13 -0.21 -4.32 9.60
C TYR A 13 0.48 -3.18 8.86
N LEU A 14 -0.18 -2.59 7.87
CA LEU A 14 0.37 -1.46 7.12
C LEU A 14 0.67 -0.27 8.02
N ARG A 15 -0.23 0.03 8.93
CA ARG A 15 -0.06 1.13 9.88
C ARG A 15 1.15 0.91 10.78
N LEU A 16 1.25 -0.28 11.37
CA LEU A 16 2.35 -0.63 12.28
C LEU A 16 3.70 -0.65 11.56
N GLU A 17 3.72 -1.13 10.33
CA GLU A 17 4.92 -1.15 9.51
C GLU A 17 5.48 0.25 9.27
N ARG A 18 4.61 1.25 9.18
CA ARG A 18 5.03 2.66 9.06
C ARG A 18 5.28 3.35 10.39
N GLY A 19 5.08 2.65 11.49
CA GLY A 19 5.27 3.23 12.81
C GLY A 19 4.24 4.28 13.19
N LEU A 20 3.04 4.22 12.62
CA LEU A 20 1.98 5.18 12.90
C LEU A 20 1.06 4.69 14.02
N THR A 21 0.63 5.63 14.87
CA THR A 21 -0.46 5.38 15.81
C THR A 21 -1.80 5.46 15.09
N GLN A 22 -2.86 4.93 15.69
CA GLN A 22 -4.21 5.06 15.15
C GLN A 22 -4.61 6.52 15.01
N GLU A 23 -4.24 7.37 15.98
CA GLU A 23 -4.53 8.80 15.94
C GLU A 23 -3.81 9.51 14.80
N GLN A 24 -2.54 9.19 14.60
CA GLN A 24 -1.76 9.75 13.49
C GLN A 24 -2.36 9.37 12.14
N LEU A 25 -2.73 8.11 11.97
CA LEU A 25 -3.34 7.64 10.74
C LEU A 25 -4.70 8.29 10.50
N ALA A 26 -5.51 8.46 11.54
CA ALA A 26 -6.79 9.14 11.43
C ALA A 26 -6.64 10.56 10.90
N LYS A 27 -5.63 11.28 11.35
CA LYS A 27 -5.32 12.63 10.84
C LYS A 27 -4.90 12.60 9.38
N GLU A 28 -4.04 11.67 9.02
CA GLU A 28 -3.53 11.57 7.64
C GLU A 28 -4.65 11.26 6.63
N LEU A 29 -5.62 10.44 7.03
CA LEU A 29 -6.73 10.04 6.17
C LEU A 29 -7.98 10.91 6.33
N ASN A 30 -7.89 11.98 7.14
CA ASN A 30 -9.02 12.87 7.43
C ASN A 30 -10.24 12.14 8.03
N PHE A 31 -9.98 11.16 8.87
CA PHE A 31 -11.03 10.52 9.64
C PHE A 31 -11.41 11.42 10.82
N GLY A 32 -12.66 11.40 11.18
CA GLY A 32 -13.16 12.23 12.27
C GLY A 32 -12.63 11.87 13.64
N SER A 33 -12.16 10.64 13.83
CA SER A 33 -11.64 10.18 15.11
C SER A 33 -10.77 8.94 14.98
N ARG A 34 -9.91 8.75 15.99
CA ARG A 34 -9.13 7.54 16.17
C ARG A 34 -10.01 6.29 16.23
N SER A 35 -11.22 6.40 16.79
CA SER A 35 -12.13 5.27 16.93
C SER A 35 -12.50 4.66 15.59
N MET A 36 -12.55 5.43 14.52
CA MET A 36 -12.81 4.90 13.17
C MET A 36 -11.70 3.94 12.74
N VAL A 37 -10.45 4.30 12.96
CA VAL A 37 -9.32 3.42 12.65
C VAL A 37 -9.42 2.14 13.48
N SER A 38 -9.65 2.29 14.78
CA SER A 38 -9.80 1.16 15.69
C SER A 38 -10.93 0.22 15.26
N ASP A 39 -12.07 0.77 14.89
CA ASP A 39 -13.23 -0.02 14.47
C ASP A 39 -12.96 -0.78 13.17
N TYR A 40 -12.29 -0.14 12.22
CA TYR A 40 -11.91 -0.81 10.96
C TYR A 40 -10.90 -1.92 11.20
N GLU A 41 -9.90 -1.68 12.04
CA GLU A 41 -8.84 -2.67 12.33
C GLU A 41 -9.39 -3.89 13.07
N SER A 42 -10.34 -3.67 13.99
CA SER A 42 -10.93 -4.74 14.79
C SER A 42 -12.06 -5.49 14.07
N GLY A 43 -12.54 -4.97 12.94
CA GLY A 43 -13.67 -5.55 12.23
C GLY A 43 -15.04 -5.19 12.80
N ARG A 44 -15.10 -4.29 13.78
CA ARG A 44 -16.39 -3.80 14.33
C ARG A 44 -17.19 -3.03 13.32
N ARG A 45 -16.51 -2.41 12.38
CA ARG A 45 -17.13 -1.64 11.30
C ARG A 45 -16.55 -2.12 9.99
N GLU A 46 -17.43 -2.35 9.03
CA GLU A 46 -17.02 -2.69 7.67
C GLU A 46 -16.38 -1.46 7.02
N ILE A 47 -15.29 -1.67 6.28
CA ILE A 47 -14.59 -0.57 5.62
C ILE A 47 -15.33 -0.21 4.33
N PRO A 48 -15.86 1.03 4.20
CA PRO A 48 -16.52 1.42 2.96
C PRO A 48 -15.55 1.36 1.78
N TYR A 49 -16.06 1.08 0.60
CA TYR A 49 -15.26 0.93 -0.60
C TYR A 49 -14.35 2.15 -0.86
N LYS A 50 -14.89 3.35 -0.68
CA LYS A 50 -14.12 4.58 -0.82
C LYS A 50 -12.95 4.64 0.18
N THR A 51 -13.20 4.22 1.41
CA THR A 51 -12.19 4.22 2.48
C THR A 51 -11.09 3.20 2.20
N VAL A 52 -11.44 2.03 1.63
CA VAL A 52 -10.43 1.08 1.17
C VAL A 52 -9.50 1.74 0.14
N GLY A 53 -10.08 2.50 -0.79
CA GLY A 53 -9.31 3.26 -1.77
C GLY A 53 -8.37 4.29 -1.13
N ASP A 54 -8.81 4.99 -0.10
CA ASP A 54 -8.00 5.95 0.63
C ASP A 54 -6.81 5.26 1.32
N TYR A 55 -7.05 4.12 1.97
CA TYR A 55 -5.99 3.30 2.55
C TYR A 55 -5.00 2.83 1.48
N ALA A 56 -5.52 2.31 0.37
CA ALA A 56 -4.70 1.78 -0.71
C ALA A 56 -3.78 2.85 -1.27
N SER A 57 -4.30 4.04 -1.52
CA SER A 57 -3.52 5.17 -2.03
C SER A 57 -2.45 5.63 -1.04
N PHE A 58 -2.82 5.75 0.23
CA PHE A 58 -1.89 6.20 1.27
C PHE A 58 -0.73 5.22 1.46
N PHE A 59 -1.04 3.93 1.54
CA PHE A 59 -0.04 2.89 1.78
C PHE A 59 0.59 2.34 0.50
N ARG A 60 0.13 2.77 -0.66
CA ARG A 60 0.63 2.34 -1.98
C ARG A 60 0.53 0.83 -2.18
N VAL A 61 -0.60 0.30 -1.80
CA VAL A 61 -0.98 -1.09 -2.05
C VAL A 61 -2.27 -1.10 -2.87
N THR A 62 -2.66 -2.27 -3.37
CA THR A 62 -3.92 -2.38 -4.10
C THR A 62 -5.09 -2.54 -3.13
N ALA A 63 -6.26 -2.02 -3.52
CA ALA A 63 -7.49 -2.26 -2.77
C ALA A 63 -7.79 -3.76 -2.71
N GLN A 64 -7.49 -4.48 -3.76
CA GLN A 64 -7.67 -5.94 -3.81
C GLN A 64 -6.86 -6.64 -2.73
N TRP A 65 -5.60 -6.25 -2.53
CA TRP A 65 -4.80 -6.85 -1.46
C TRP A 65 -5.42 -6.58 -0.09
N ILE A 66 -5.90 -5.37 0.17
CA ILE A 66 -6.53 -5.03 1.44
C ILE A 66 -7.75 -5.92 1.68
N MET A 67 -8.59 -6.09 0.66
CA MET A 67 -9.86 -6.81 0.79
C MET A 67 -9.71 -8.33 0.75
N GLN A 68 -8.80 -8.85 -0.04
CA GLN A 68 -8.69 -10.27 -0.32
C GLN A 68 -7.38 -10.91 0.17
N GLY A 69 -6.38 -10.08 0.44
CA GLY A 69 -5.05 -10.55 0.86
C GLY A 69 -4.25 -11.13 -0.28
N ASP A 70 -3.19 -11.83 0.10
CA ASP A 70 -2.31 -12.53 -0.84
C ASP A 70 -3.01 -13.75 -1.40
N ARG A 71 -3.93 -13.54 -2.32
CA ARG A 71 -4.23 -14.61 -3.24
C ARG A 71 -3.01 -14.73 -4.13
N GLU A 72 -2.49 -15.93 -4.25
CA GLU A 72 -1.54 -16.24 -5.30
C GLU A 72 -2.12 -15.71 -6.61
N ILE A 73 -1.64 -14.54 -7.01
CA ILE A 73 -1.89 -14.07 -8.36
C ILE A 73 -1.07 -15.01 -9.22
N VAL A 74 -1.75 -15.93 -9.88
CA VAL A 74 -1.13 -16.92 -10.74
C VAL A 74 -0.54 -16.26 -12.00
N GLU A 75 -0.65 -14.93 -12.13
CA GLU A 75 -0.02 -14.20 -13.21
C GLU A 75 1.43 -13.94 -12.85
N PRO A 76 2.38 -14.45 -13.64
CA PRO A 76 3.79 -14.17 -13.41
C PRO A 76 4.02 -12.67 -13.52
N LYS A 77 4.84 -12.13 -12.61
CA LYS A 77 5.28 -10.75 -12.70
C LYS A 77 5.88 -10.49 -14.07
N THR A 78 5.42 -9.45 -14.73
CA THR A 78 6.00 -9.03 -15.99
C THR A 78 7.32 -8.31 -15.73
N MET A 79 8.14 -8.16 -16.77
CA MET A 79 9.36 -7.36 -16.70
C MET A 79 9.04 -5.90 -16.32
N ASP A 80 7.90 -5.40 -16.78
CA ASP A 80 7.43 -4.05 -16.43
C ASP A 80 7.15 -3.94 -14.93
N ASP A 81 6.53 -4.96 -14.34
CA ASP A 81 6.26 -5.00 -12.90
C ASP A 81 7.56 -5.00 -12.09
N GLU A 82 8.55 -5.77 -12.51
CA GLU A 82 9.87 -5.80 -11.87
C GLU A 82 10.54 -4.43 -11.92
N LEU A 83 10.46 -3.77 -13.08
CA LEU A 83 11.04 -2.45 -13.26
C LEU A 83 10.37 -1.42 -12.33
N LEU A 84 9.05 -1.43 -12.27
CA LEU A 84 8.29 -0.51 -11.41
C LEU A 84 8.60 -0.74 -9.94
N GLU A 85 8.67 -1.99 -9.50
CA GLU A 85 9.04 -2.30 -8.11
C GLU A 85 10.44 -1.80 -7.77
N ALA A 86 11.40 -2.05 -8.64
CA ALA A 86 12.77 -1.59 -8.44
C ALA A 86 12.83 -0.06 -8.39
N PHE A 87 12.10 0.61 -9.29
CA PHE A 87 12.03 2.07 -9.33
C PHE A 87 11.41 2.64 -8.04
N HIS A 88 10.35 2.03 -7.54
CA HIS A 88 9.68 2.49 -6.33
C HIS A 88 10.54 2.36 -5.06
N ARG A 89 11.54 1.48 -5.07
CA ARG A 89 12.49 1.35 -3.97
C ARG A 89 13.50 2.50 -3.93
N ILE A 90 13.69 3.19 -5.04
CA ILE A 90 14.60 4.33 -5.12
C ILE A 90 13.91 5.53 -4.49
N ARG A 91 14.41 5.99 -3.35
CA ARG A 91 13.81 7.11 -2.62
C ARG A 91 14.44 8.45 -2.93
N ASN A 92 15.71 8.45 -3.34
CA ASN A 92 16.44 9.67 -3.67
C ASN A 92 15.98 10.21 -5.02
N PRO A 93 15.47 11.47 -5.09
CA PRO A 93 14.98 12.03 -6.36
C PRO A 93 16.01 12.07 -7.47
N LYS A 94 17.28 12.31 -7.14
CA LYS A 94 18.37 12.34 -8.15
C LYS A 94 18.60 10.95 -8.74
N LEU A 95 18.55 9.91 -7.89
CA LEU A 95 18.71 8.53 -8.36
C LEU A 95 17.49 8.08 -9.17
N ARG A 96 16.30 8.52 -8.80
CA ARG A 96 15.08 8.26 -9.59
C ARG A 96 15.20 8.87 -10.98
N ARG A 97 15.70 10.10 -11.06
CA ARG A 97 15.92 10.79 -12.34
C ARG A 97 16.95 10.06 -13.18
N ALA A 98 18.04 9.61 -12.55
CA ALA A 98 19.08 8.84 -13.24
C ALA A 98 18.51 7.52 -13.82
N ALA A 99 17.65 6.83 -13.06
CA ALA A 99 17.02 5.60 -13.51
C ALA A 99 16.12 5.84 -14.73
N ILE A 100 15.36 6.96 -14.75
CA ILE A 100 14.53 7.35 -15.89
C ILE A 100 15.40 7.61 -17.12
N GLU A 101 16.48 8.36 -16.97
CA GLU A 101 17.38 8.69 -18.09
C GLU A 101 18.06 7.44 -18.65
N GLN A 102 18.49 6.52 -17.78
CA GLN A 102 19.05 5.23 -18.22
C GLN A 102 18.05 4.41 -19.02
N THR A 103 16.81 4.34 -18.53
CA THR A 103 15.75 3.59 -19.21
C THR A 103 15.48 4.17 -20.60
N LYS A 104 15.43 5.52 -20.72
CA LYS A 104 15.26 6.20 -22.00
C LYS A 104 16.41 5.92 -22.94
N ALA A 105 17.65 5.94 -22.45
CA ALA A 105 18.83 5.67 -23.26
C ALA A 105 18.79 4.25 -23.83
N LEU A 106 18.42 3.27 -23.02
CA LEU A 106 18.27 1.88 -23.47
C LEU A 106 17.17 1.72 -24.51
N ALA A 107 16.08 2.46 -24.35
CA ALA A 107 14.96 2.43 -25.29
C ALA A 107 15.32 3.00 -26.66
N SER A 108 16.39 3.80 -26.75
CA SER A 108 16.87 4.41 -28.02
C SER A 108 17.77 3.49 -28.82
N LEU A 109 18.14 2.35 -28.29
CA LEU A 109 19.06 1.40 -28.97
C LEU A 109 18.36 0.60 -30.10
#